data_5800c0257e53f744f1fcc34a76fb5e28
#
_entry.id   5800c0257e53f744f1fcc34a76fb5e28
#
_cell.length_a   1.000
_cell.length_b   1.000
_cell.length_c   1.000
_cell.angle_alpha   90.00
_cell.angle_beta   90.00
_cell.angle_gamma   90.00
#
_symmetry.space_group_name_H-M   'P 1'
#
loop_
_entity.id
_entity.type
_entity.pdbx_description
1 polymer ?
#
loop_
_entity_poly.entity_id
_entity_poly.type
_entity_poly.pdbx_seq_one_letter_code
_entity_poly.pdbx_strand_id
1 'polypeptide(L)'
;MNRRNFFGSAALTAVAAASIGKVAMAALPEPVIQTRPDTMPPLVPSTGRPYNPVVTLNGWTLPWRMNQGVKEFHLVAEPVVREMAPGFKAHLWGYNGQSPGPTIEAVEGVRVRIFVTNKLPEETTVHWHGILLPSGMDGVAGLTQPPIDVGKTWVYEFVL
;
A
#
# COMPACT_ATOMS: atom_id res chain seq x y z
N MET A 1 -0.87 58.75 54.78
CA MET A 1 -2.13 58.36 54.19
C MET A 1 -2.15 56.90 53.91
N ASN A 2 -3.03 56.15 54.48
CA ASN A 2 -2.87 54.76 54.92
C ASN A 2 -2.94 53.72 53.83
N ARG A 3 -1.88 52.94 53.78
CA ARG A 3 -1.90 51.59 53.16
C ARG A 3 -2.53 50.60 54.13
N ARG A 4 -3.61 49.98 53.79
CA ARG A 4 -4.18 48.87 54.51
C ARG A 4 -3.88 47.55 53.78
N ASN A 5 -3.14 46.74 54.50
CA ASN A 5 -2.84 45.36 54.14
C ASN A 5 -4.14 44.54 54.17
N PHE A 6 -4.35 43.78 53.08
CA PHE A 6 -5.33 42.71 53.08
C PHE A 6 -4.58 41.39 52.89
N PHE A 7 -4.36 40.70 53.99
CA PHE A 7 -4.00 39.30 53.97
C PHE A 7 -5.31 38.51 53.84
N GLY A 8 -5.60 38.02 52.69
CA GLY A 8 -6.67 37.06 52.43
C GLY A 8 -6.10 35.65 52.40
N SER A 9 -6.66 34.80 53.25
CA SER A 9 -6.30 33.39 53.41
C SER A 9 -6.37 32.65 52.09
N ALA A 10 -5.26 32.02 51.71
CA ALA A 10 -5.21 31.09 50.60
C ALA A 10 -5.86 29.76 51.05
N ALA A 11 -7.06 29.49 50.56
CA ALA A 11 -7.63 28.15 50.62
C ALA A 11 -6.91 27.28 49.57
N LEU A 12 -6.17 26.29 50.03
CA LEU A 12 -5.63 25.23 49.15
C LEU A 12 -6.81 24.39 48.66
N THR A 13 -7.25 24.63 47.45
CA THR A 13 -8.08 23.69 46.70
C THR A 13 -7.16 22.64 46.12
N ALA A 14 -7.15 21.44 46.68
CA ALA A 14 -6.53 20.28 46.11
C ALA A 14 -7.22 19.96 44.78
N VAL A 15 -6.60 20.28 43.69
CA VAL A 15 -7.00 19.81 42.36
C VAL A 15 -6.63 18.32 42.29
N ALA A 16 -7.65 17.48 42.37
CA ALA A 16 -7.50 16.07 42.08
C ALA A 16 -7.02 15.94 40.63
N ALA A 17 -5.77 15.51 40.47
CA ALA A 17 -5.25 15.12 39.19
C ALA A 17 -6.05 13.92 38.70
N ALA A 18 -7.04 14.17 37.86
CA ALA A 18 -7.66 13.10 37.08
C ALA A 18 -6.57 12.44 36.27
N SER A 19 -6.25 11.20 36.60
CA SER A 19 -5.42 10.34 35.80
C SER A 19 -6.10 10.20 34.45
N ILE A 20 -5.59 10.93 33.45
CA ILE A 20 -5.93 10.68 32.05
C ILE A 20 -5.42 9.27 31.79
N GLY A 21 -6.34 8.32 31.88
CA GLY A 21 -6.04 6.94 31.47
C GLY A 21 -5.44 7.00 30.08
N LYS A 22 -4.24 6.46 29.95
CA LYS A 22 -3.66 6.22 28.63
C LYS A 22 -4.68 5.39 27.87
N VAL A 23 -5.45 6.04 26.99
CA VAL A 23 -6.19 5.31 25.96
C VAL A 23 -5.09 4.58 25.19
N ALA A 24 -4.97 3.28 25.44
CA ALA A 24 -4.14 2.43 24.61
C ALA A 24 -4.73 2.57 23.19
N MET A 25 -4.10 3.38 22.36
CA MET A 25 -4.33 3.28 20.93
C MET A 25 -4.05 1.82 20.59
N ALA A 26 -5.12 1.10 20.27
CA ALA A 26 -4.97 -0.22 19.71
C ALA A 26 -3.99 -0.06 18.55
N ALA A 27 -2.82 -0.69 18.66
CA ALA A 27 -1.87 -0.69 17.59
C ALA A 27 -2.62 -1.17 16.35
N LEU A 28 -2.63 -0.36 15.31
CA LEU A 28 -3.15 -0.79 14.02
C LEU A 28 -2.45 -2.12 13.72
N PRO A 29 -3.17 -3.13 13.23
CA PRO A 29 -2.55 -4.39 12.90
C PRO A 29 -1.35 -4.10 12.00
N GLU A 30 -0.18 -4.60 12.40
CA GLU A 30 1.03 -4.46 11.63
C GLU A 30 0.75 -4.92 10.20
N PRO A 31 1.13 -4.15 9.18
CA PRO A 31 0.94 -4.57 7.81
C PRO A 31 1.61 -5.92 7.62
N VAL A 32 0.90 -6.86 7.00
CA VAL A 32 1.45 -8.20 6.70
C VAL A 32 2.51 -8.02 5.62
N ILE A 33 3.72 -7.68 6.05
CA ILE A 33 4.88 -7.54 5.16
C ILE A 33 5.36 -8.95 4.86
N GLN A 34 5.13 -9.41 3.65
CA GLN A 34 5.69 -10.69 3.21
C GLN A 34 7.19 -10.50 2.93
N THR A 35 8.00 -11.23 3.69
CA THR A 35 9.47 -11.11 3.64
C THR A 35 10.13 -11.93 2.52
N ARG A 36 9.35 -12.63 1.68
CA ARG A 36 9.88 -13.41 0.56
C ARG A 36 9.49 -12.79 -0.77
N PRO A 37 10.34 -11.94 -1.36
CA PRO A 37 10.09 -11.34 -2.67
C PRO A 37 10.13 -12.34 -3.84
N ASP A 38 10.64 -13.56 -3.62
CA ASP A 38 11.05 -14.44 -4.71
C ASP A 38 9.97 -15.43 -5.17
N THR A 39 8.84 -15.52 -4.47
CA THR A 39 7.76 -16.38 -4.91
C THR A 39 6.76 -15.61 -5.75
N MET A 40 7.10 -15.38 -7.01
CA MET A 40 6.07 -14.97 -7.96
C MET A 40 4.99 -16.06 -8.04
N PRO A 41 3.70 -15.68 -8.00
CA PRO A 41 2.63 -16.62 -8.25
C PRO A 41 2.83 -17.30 -9.62
N PRO A 42 2.42 -18.57 -9.77
CA PRO A 42 2.46 -19.22 -11.08
C PRO A 42 1.76 -18.36 -12.14
N LEU A 43 2.34 -18.27 -13.32
CA LEU A 43 1.86 -17.43 -14.42
C LEU A 43 0.55 -17.90 -15.07
N VAL A 44 0.02 -19.02 -14.64
CA VAL A 44 -1.17 -19.65 -15.23
C VAL A 44 -2.22 -19.83 -14.15
N PRO A 45 -3.48 -19.42 -14.41
CA PRO A 45 -4.57 -19.66 -13.47
C PRO A 45 -4.76 -21.17 -13.26
N SER A 46 -4.93 -21.58 -12.01
CA SER A 46 -5.12 -22.98 -11.63
C SER A 46 -6.48 -23.57 -12.01
N THR A 47 -7.38 -22.77 -12.54
CA THR A 47 -8.73 -23.17 -12.95
C THR A 47 -8.87 -23.15 -14.46
N GLY A 48 -9.26 -24.30 -15.05
CA GLY A 48 -9.31 -24.56 -16.48
C GLY A 48 -10.32 -23.76 -17.32
N ARG A 49 -10.64 -22.53 -16.98
CA ARG A 49 -11.34 -21.63 -17.89
C ARG A 49 -10.34 -20.96 -18.80
N PRO A 50 -10.56 -20.94 -20.12
CA PRO A 50 -9.70 -20.23 -21.03
C PRO A 50 -9.67 -18.75 -20.62
N TYR A 51 -8.47 -18.27 -20.31
CA TYR A 51 -8.22 -16.86 -20.07
C TYR A 51 -7.82 -16.20 -21.38
N ASN A 52 -8.64 -15.28 -21.84
CA ASN A 52 -8.33 -14.45 -22.99
C ASN A 52 -7.77 -13.12 -22.46
N PRO A 53 -6.45 -12.90 -22.53
CA PRO A 53 -5.87 -11.65 -22.04
C PRO A 53 -6.35 -10.47 -22.89
N VAL A 54 -6.60 -9.35 -22.23
CA VAL A 54 -6.83 -8.08 -22.92
C VAL A 54 -5.52 -7.64 -23.59
N VAL A 55 -5.57 -7.35 -24.88
CA VAL A 55 -4.42 -6.78 -25.58
C VAL A 55 -4.37 -5.29 -25.32
N THR A 56 -3.35 -4.84 -24.59
CA THR A 56 -3.11 -3.42 -24.33
C THR A 56 -1.92 -2.92 -25.14
N LEU A 57 -2.02 -1.66 -25.63
CA LEU A 57 -0.98 -1.06 -26.46
C LEU A 57 0.33 -0.81 -25.68
N ASN A 58 0.25 -0.64 -24.36
CA ASN A 58 1.36 -0.17 -23.53
C ASN A 58 1.75 -1.13 -22.40
N GLY A 59 1.37 -2.36 -22.48
CA GLY A 59 1.74 -3.35 -21.47
C GLY A 59 1.14 -4.70 -21.76
N TRP A 60 1.74 -5.72 -21.18
CA TRP A 60 1.20 -7.07 -21.19
C TRP A 60 0.31 -7.27 -19.95
N THR A 61 -0.57 -8.25 -19.98
CA THR A 61 -1.43 -8.58 -18.86
C THR A 61 -0.61 -9.22 -17.75
N LEU A 62 -0.76 -8.69 -16.52
CA LEU A 62 -0.09 -9.24 -15.35
C LEU A 62 -0.63 -10.66 -15.06
N PRO A 63 0.25 -11.66 -14.98
CA PRO A 63 -0.16 -13.01 -14.60
C PRO A 63 -0.80 -13.03 -13.21
N TRP A 64 -1.74 -13.97 -13.04
CA TRP A 64 -2.47 -14.13 -11.80
C TRP A 64 -2.73 -15.61 -11.49
N ARG A 65 -3.13 -15.88 -10.26
CA ARG A 65 -3.62 -17.21 -9.86
C ARG A 65 -4.88 -17.06 -9.02
N MET A 66 -5.70 -18.12 -8.99
CA MET A 66 -6.77 -18.22 -7.99
C MET A 66 -6.25 -18.93 -6.74
N ASN A 67 -6.50 -18.34 -5.58
CA ASN A 67 -6.19 -18.92 -4.28
C ASN A 67 -7.40 -18.74 -3.35
N GLN A 68 -8.09 -19.81 -3.03
CA GLN A 68 -9.27 -19.83 -2.15
C GLN A 68 -10.33 -18.78 -2.54
N GLY A 69 -10.60 -18.63 -3.84
CA GLY A 69 -11.58 -17.67 -4.37
C GLY A 69 -11.07 -16.23 -4.50
N VAL A 70 -9.81 -15.96 -4.17
CA VAL A 70 -9.15 -14.66 -4.31
C VAL A 70 -8.26 -14.70 -5.56
N LYS A 71 -8.37 -13.68 -6.41
CA LYS A 71 -7.50 -13.50 -7.58
C LYS A 71 -6.22 -12.79 -7.14
N GLU A 72 -5.09 -13.49 -7.18
CA GLU A 72 -3.81 -12.98 -6.70
C GLU A 72 -2.91 -12.51 -7.84
N PHE A 73 -2.30 -11.34 -7.61
CA PHE A 73 -1.33 -10.72 -8.53
C PHE A 73 -0.04 -10.38 -7.77
N HIS A 74 1.08 -10.27 -8.51
CA HIS A 74 2.33 -9.80 -7.93
C HIS A 74 2.95 -8.71 -8.80
N LEU A 75 2.99 -7.49 -8.26
CA LEU A 75 3.71 -6.35 -8.80
C LEU A 75 5.08 -6.23 -8.16
N VAL A 76 6.11 -6.04 -8.96
CA VAL A 76 7.46 -5.74 -8.51
C VAL A 76 7.82 -4.35 -9.00
N ALA A 77 7.87 -3.38 -8.07
CA ALA A 77 8.36 -2.03 -8.37
C ALA A 77 9.88 -2.06 -8.45
N GLU A 78 10.46 -1.67 -9.59
CA GLU A 78 11.89 -1.78 -9.83
C GLU A 78 12.40 -0.74 -10.85
N PRO A 79 13.72 -0.42 -10.83
CA PRO A 79 14.32 0.39 -11.89
C PRO A 79 14.24 -0.31 -13.25
N VAL A 80 13.88 0.45 -14.28
CA VAL A 80 13.71 -0.02 -15.66
C VAL A 80 14.46 0.89 -16.61
N VAL A 81 15.12 0.33 -17.62
CA VAL A 81 15.68 1.09 -18.72
C VAL A 81 14.84 0.84 -19.97
N ARG A 82 14.28 1.92 -20.53
CA ARG A 82 13.46 1.86 -21.73
C ARG A 82 14.03 2.77 -22.80
N GLU A 83 14.11 2.25 -24.02
CA GLU A 83 14.39 3.07 -25.20
C GLU A 83 13.10 3.75 -25.65
N MET A 84 13.06 5.08 -25.52
CA MET A 84 11.88 5.90 -25.82
C MET A 84 11.85 6.35 -27.28
N ALA A 85 13.03 6.46 -27.90
CA ALA A 85 13.24 6.72 -29.31
C ALA A 85 14.59 6.10 -29.72
N PRO A 86 14.86 5.87 -31.01
CA PRO A 86 16.12 5.31 -31.46
C PRO A 86 17.33 6.03 -30.87
N GLY A 87 18.14 5.31 -30.09
CA GLY A 87 19.30 5.84 -29.38
C GLY A 87 19.04 6.61 -28.08
N PHE A 88 17.78 6.89 -27.73
CA PHE A 88 17.41 7.59 -26.49
C PHE A 88 16.90 6.60 -25.44
N LYS A 89 17.74 6.27 -24.46
CA LYS A 89 17.39 5.42 -23.31
C LYS A 89 17.06 6.24 -22.09
N ALA A 90 15.89 6.00 -21.51
CA ALA A 90 15.45 6.60 -20.25
C ALA A 90 15.62 5.60 -19.10
N HIS A 91 16.13 6.07 -17.97
CA HIS A 91 16.12 5.36 -16.70
C HIS A 91 14.85 5.71 -15.96
N LEU A 92 13.99 4.74 -15.75
CA LEU A 92 12.64 4.91 -15.22
C LEU A 92 12.45 4.01 -13.99
N TRP A 93 11.39 4.25 -13.26
CA TRP A 93 10.81 3.28 -12.36
C TRP A 93 9.59 2.67 -13.02
N GLY A 94 9.42 1.40 -12.84
CA GLY A 94 8.35 0.66 -13.46
C GLY A 94 7.92 -0.54 -12.62
N TYR A 95 7.09 -1.35 -13.23
CA TYR A 95 6.62 -2.59 -12.62
C TYR A 95 6.92 -3.77 -13.52
N ASN A 96 7.47 -4.85 -12.93
CA ASN A 96 7.71 -6.11 -13.62
C ASN A 96 8.52 -5.91 -14.94
N GLY A 97 9.61 -5.14 -14.87
CA GLY A 97 10.54 -4.91 -15.98
C GLY A 97 10.08 -3.90 -17.02
N GLN A 98 8.98 -3.18 -16.82
CA GLN A 98 8.47 -2.21 -17.80
C GLN A 98 7.85 -0.96 -17.20
N SER A 99 7.81 0.09 -18.01
CA SER A 99 7.09 1.34 -17.75
C SER A 99 6.44 1.81 -19.07
N PRO A 100 5.10 2.05 -19.13
CA PRO A 100 4.11 1.77 -18.09
C PRO A 100 4.12 0.31 -17.62
N GLY A 101 3.62 0.07 -16.39
CA GLY A 101 3.53 -1.27 -15.82
C GLY A 101 2.54 -2.19 -16.53
N PRO A 102 2.46 -3.45 -16.12
CA PRO A 102 1.53 -4.41 -16.71
C PRO A 102 0.07 -4.08 -16.39
N THR A 103 -0.83 -4.56 -17.24
CA THR A 103 -2.27 -4.43 -17.03
C THR A 103 -2.75 -5.44 -16.00
N ILE A 104 -3.45 -4.98 -14.96
CA ILE A 104 -4.20 -5.82 -14.04
C ILE A 104 -5.62 -5.94 -14.58
N GLU A 105 -6.06 -7.17 -14.81
CA GLU A 105 -7.40 -7.46 -15.33
C GLU A 105 -8.18 -8.30 -14.34
N ALA A 106 -9.35 -7.80 -13.93
CA ALA A 106 -10.25 -8.52 -13.07
C ALA A 106 -11.70 -8.10 -13.35
N VAL A 107 -12.64 -8.93 -12.93
CA VAL A 107 -14.07 -8.68 -13.09
C VAL A 107 -14.61 -7.97 -11.85
N GLU A 108 -15.50 -6.99 -12.02
CA GLU A 108 -16.21 -6.33 -10.92
C GLU A 108 -16.87 -7.35 -9.98
N GLY A 109 -16.78 -7.12 -8.69
CA GLY A 109 -17.25 -8.03 -7.64
C GLY A 109 -16.27 -9.14 -7.26
N VAL A 110 -15.15 -9.30 -7.98
CA VAL A 110 -14.12 -10.30 -7.62
C VAL A 110 -13.21 -9.74 -6.53
N ARG A 111 -12.91 -10.58 -5.54
CA ARG A 111 -11.89 -10.27 -4.54
C ARG A 111 -10.51 -10.44 -5.16
N VAL A 112 -9.71 -9.39 -5.07
CA VAL A 112 -8.33 -9.39 -5.54
C VAL A 112 -7.36 -9.25 -4.36
N ARG A 113 -6.18 -9.86 -4.48
CA ARG A 113 -5.05 -9.67 -3.59
C ARG A 113 -3.82 -9.36 -4.42
N ILE A 114 -3.22 -8.21 -4.16
CA ILE A 114 -2.10 -7.72 -4.95
C ILE A 114 -0.90 -7.58 -4.02
N PHE A 115 0.11 -8.41 -4.24
CA PHE A 115 1.40 -8.30 -3.59
C PHE A 115 2.23 -7.25 -4.32
N VAL A 116 2.75 -6.27 -3.60
CA VAL A 116 3.63 -5.24 -4.17
C VAL A 116 4.98 -5.34 -3.48
N THR A 117 5.98 -5.79 -4.22
CA THR A 117 7.37 -5.86 -3.75
C THR A 117 8.13 -4.63 -4.21
N ASN A 118 8.76 -3.93 -3.28
CA ASN A 118 9.58 -2.77 -3.58
C ASN A 118 11.05 -3.17 -3.80
N LYS A 119 11.53 -3.09 -5.03
CA LYS A 119 12.94 -3.21 -5.44
C LYS A 119 13.54 -1.88 -5.92
N LEU A 120 12.83 -0.76 -5.68
CA LEU A 120 13.37 0.57 -5.93
C LEU A 120 14.47 0.91 -4.92
N PRO A 121 15.29 1.93 -5.19
CA PRO A 121 16.33 2.38 -4.26
C PRO A 121 15.78 3.16 -3.05
N GLU A 122 14.48 3.46 -3.03
CA GLU A 122 13.80 4.18 -1.96
C GLU A 122 12.42 3.61 -1.68
N GLU A 123 11.78 4.06 -0.62
CA GLU A 123 10.42 3.66 -0.24
C GLU A 123 9.38 4.06 -1.29
N THR A 124 8.30 3.31 -1.37
CA THR A 124 7.22 3.57 -2.33
C THR A 124 5.86 3.11 -1.80
N THR A 125 4.79 3.42 -2.53
CA THR A 125 3.45 2.85 -2.36
C THR A 125 2.78 2.69 -3.72
N VAL A 126 1.63 1.99 -3.76
CA VAL A 126 0.77 1.95 -4.94
C VAL A 126 -0.59 2.51 -4.56
N HIS A 127 -0.96 3.63 -5.16
CA HIS A 127 -2.31 4.19 -5.05
C HIS A 127 -3.19 3.67 -6.20
N TRP A 128 -4.38 3.20 -5.84
CA TRP A 128 -5.35 2.62 -6.78
C TRP A 128 -6.31 3.70 -7.27
N HIS A 129 -5.81 4.57 -8.12
CA HIS A 129 -6.55 5.75 -8.58
C HIS A 129 -7.88 5.39 -9.24
N GLY A 130 -8.98 5.96 -8.73
CA GLY A 130 -10.32 5.82 -9.30
C GLY A 130 -11.04 4.52 -8.94
N ILE A 131 -10.48 3.68 -8.07
CA ILE A 131 -11.13 2.46 -7.59
C ILE A 131 -11.81 2.74 -6.24
N LEU A 132 -13.06 2.31 -6.08
CA LEU A 132 -13.75 2.34 -4.80
C LEU A 132 -13.27 1.19 -3.93
N LEU A 133 -12.56 1.51 -2.85
CA LEU A 133 -11.96 0.52 -1.97
C LEU A 133 -11.89 1.03 -0.51
N PRO A 134 -11.65 0.14 0.47
CA PRO A 134 -11.45 0.55 1.86
C PRO A 134 -10.26 1.50 1.99
N SER A 135 -10.38 2.56 2.81
CA SER A 135 -9.34 3.57 3.01
C SER A 135 -7.96 2.97 3.32
N GLY A 136 -7.90 1.93 4.16
CA GLY A 136 -6.64 1.25 4.49
C GLY A 136 -5.97 0.50 3.32
N MET A 137 -6.63 0.41 2.17
CA MET A 137 -6.12 -0.21 0.93
C MET A 137 -5.84 0.82 -0.18
N ASP A 138 -6.03 2.11 0.11
CA ASP A 138 -5.92 3.18 -0.88
C ASP A 138 -4.48 3.49 -1.32
N GLY A 139 -3.51 3.08 -0.55
CA GLY A 139 -2.09 3.15 -0.93
C GLY A 139 -1.45 4.53 -0.84
N VAL A 140 -2.02 5.47 -0.08
CA VAL A 140 -1.43 6.80 0.09
C VAL A 140 -0.49 6.81 1.28
N ALA A 141 0.82 6.93 1.01
CA ALA A 141 1.86 6.95 2.05
C ALA A 141 1.62 8.05 3.09
N GLY A 142 1.75 7.69 4.37
CA GLY A 142 1.59 8.61 5.49
C GLY A 142 0.14 9.02 5.80
N LEU A 143 -0.83 8.64 4.95
CA LEU A 143 -2.24 8.92 5.16
C LEU A 143 -3.06 7.65 5.40
N THR A 144 -3.00 6.68 4.48
CA THR A 144 -3.79 5.44 4.56
C THR A 144 -2.94 4.23 4.89
N GLN A 145 -1.62 4.33 4.70
CA GLN A 145 -0.65 3.30 5.06
C GLN A 145 0.76 3.89 5.26
N PRO A 146 1.67 3.19 5.95
CA PRO A 146 3.10 3.50 5.89
C PRO A 146 3.65 3.16 4.49
N PRO A 147 4.77 3.78 4.07
CA PRO A 147 5.44 3.41 2.84
C PRO A 147 5.94 1.97 2.88
N ILE A 148 6.14 1.40 1.71
CA ILE A 148 6.75 0.08 1.52
C ILE A 148 8.26 0.28 1.44
N ASP A 149 8.98 -0.14 2.47
CA ASP A 149 10.44 -0.05 2.52
C ASP A 149 11.11 -0.84 1.39
N VAL A 150 12.35 -0.48 1.10
CA VAL A 150 13.19 -1.20 0.13
C VAL A 150 13.32 -2.68 0.50
N GLY A 151 13.08 -3.56 -0.46
CA GLY A 151 13.12 -5.00 -0.30
C GLY A 151 11.91 -5.61 0.43
N LYS A 152 10.89 -4.82 0.78
CA LYS A 152 9.68 -5.29 1.44
C LYS A 152 8.54 -5.50 0.46
N THR A 153 7.55 -6.28 0.91
CA THR A 153 6.32 -6.54 0.16
C THR A 153 5.12 -6.12 0.99
N TRP A 154 4.22 -5.36 0.38
CA TRP A 154 2.92 -5.00 0.93
C TRP A 154 1.82 -5.81 0.26
N VAL A 155 0.73 -6.03 0.97
CA VAL A 155 -0.42 -6.78 0.44
C VAL A 155 -1.64 -5.88 0.45
N TYR A 156 -2.20 -5.65 -0.74
CA TYR A 156 -3.49 -5.01 -0.91
C TYR A 156 -4.54 -6.09 -1.17
N GLU A 157 -5.65 -6.07 -0.44
CA GLU A 157 -6.76 -6.99 -0.63
C GLU A 157 -8.08 -6.25 -0.54
N PHE A 158 -8.87 -6.30 -1.61
CA PHE A 158 -10.18 -5.66 -1.69
C PHE A 158 -11.08 -6.35 -2.72
N VAL A 159 -12.33 -5.96 -2.75
CA VAL A 159 -13.31 -6.37 -3.77
C VAL A 159 -13.44 -5.22 -4.76
N LEU A 160 -13.38 -5.54 -6.06
CA LEU A 160 -13.55 -4.58 -7.16
C LEU A 160 -14.99 -4.24 -7.39
#